data_c57d9e1b05a3a40e16ba4d19701ae4f0
#
_entry.id   c57d9e1b05a3a40e16ba4d19701ae4f0
#
_cell.length_a   1.000
_cell.length_b   1.000
_cell.length_c   1.000
_cell.angle_alpha   90.00
_cell.angle_beta   90.00
_cell.angle_gamma   90.00
#
_symmetry.space_group_name_H-M   'P 1'
#
loop_
_entity.id
_entity.type
_entity.pdbx_description
1 polymer ?
#
loop_
_entity_poly.entity_id
_entity_poly.type
_entity_poly.pdbx_seq_one_letter_code
_entity_poly.pdbx_strand_id
1 'polypeptide(L)'
;VQLLLAGIVMVINQKFFINGFKGLLHGAPNMDTLVALGSMASFVWSTYALFAMTRAQVDGNHELVMHYMMEFYFESAAMILTLITVGKMLEARSKGKTTDALKSLMKLAPKTATLLRDSAEVVVPVEQVQKGDVFVVRPGENIPVDGIVLEGSSAVNESALTGESIPVDKAEGDKVSAATTNQSGFLQCQATRVGEDTTLAQIIKMVSDAAATKAPIAKIADTVSGFFVPAVISIAVLTTIVWLLLGHELGYALARGISVLVISCPCALGLATPVAIMVGNGLGAKNGILFKTAA
;
A
#
# COMPACT_ATOMS: atom_id res chain seq x y z
N VAL A 1 -15.02 23.89 20.10
CA VAL A 1 -14.79 23.52 18.70
C VAL A 1 -13.65 22.51 18.58
N GLN A 2 -12.45 22.80 19.12
CA GLN A 2 -11.26 21.90 19.04
C GLN A 2 -11.55 20.49 19.57
N LEU A 3 -12.20 20.36 20.73
CA LEU A 3 -12.59 19.06 21.31
C LEU A 3 -13.47 18.24 20.35
N LEU A 4 -14.47 18.87 19.73
CA LEU A 4 -15.38 18.18 18.80
C LEU A 4 -14.63 17.73 17.53
N LEU A 5 -13.80 18.60 16.95
CA LEU A 5 -13.03 18.28 15.76
C LEU A 5 -12.01 17.15 16.04
N ALA A 6 -11.27 17.25 17.14
CA ALA A 6 -10.33 16.19 17.54
C ALA A 6 -11.06 14.86 17.80
N GLY A 7 -12.22 14.88 18.46
CA GLY A 7 -13.05 13.72 18.69
C GLY A 7 -13.52 13.06 17.40
N ILE A 8 -13.97 13.83 16.40
CA ILE A 8 -14.34 13.32 15.08
C ILE A 8 -13.16 12.65 14.39
N VAL A 9 -11.98 13.29 14.40
CA VAL A 9 -10.75 12.72 13.82
C VAL A 9 -10.38 11.42 14.50
N MET A 10 -10.49 11.32 15.84
CA MET A 10 -10.22 10.09 16.59
C MET A 10 -11.20 8.96 16.24
N VAL A 11 -12.50 9.27 16.10
CA VAL A 11 -13.52 8.28 15.72
C VAL A 11 -13.30 7.75 14.31
N ILE A 12 -12.98 8.62 13.35
CA ILE A 12 -12.65 8.20 11.98
C ILE A 12 -11.43 7.27 11.98
N ASN A 13 -10.46 7.54 12.85
CA ASN A 13 -9.19 6.84 12.94
C ASN A 13 -9.15 5.75 14.03
N GLN A 14 -10.30 5.25 14.48
CA GLN A 14 -10.41 4.25 15.56
C GLN A 14 -9.54 3.00 15.37
N LYS A 15 -9.23 2.62 14.12
CA LYS A 15 -8.39 1.45 13.80
C LYS A 15 -6.99 1.56 14.41
N PHE A 16 -6.42 2.76 14.50
CA PHE A 16 -5.11 2.97 15.13
C PHE A 16 -5.15 2.66 16.62
N PHE A 17 -6.23 3.05 17.28
CA PHE A 17 -6.41 2.76 18.71
C PHE A 17 -6.59 1.27 18.95
N ILE A 18 -7.43 0.59 18.16
CA ILE A 18 -7.66 -0.85 18.27
C ILE A 18 -6.35 -1.62 18.07
N ASN A 19 -5.60 -1.31 17.01
CA ASN A 19 -4.35 -1.99 16.70
C ASN A 19 -3.25 -1.65 17.71
N GLY A 20 -3.15 -0.39 18.11
CA GLY A 20 -2.17 0.09 19.07
C GLY A 20 -2.33 -0.55 20.44
N PHE A 21 -3.56 -0.58 20.98
CA PHE A 21 -3.84 -1.24 22.26
C PHE A 21 -3.70 -2.76 22.19
N LYS A 22 -4.08 -3.39 21.08
CA LYS A 22 -3.81 -4.82 20.86
C LYS A 22 -2.31 -5.10 20.88
N GLY A 23 -1.50 -4.31 20.19
CA GLY A 23 -0.04 -4.44 20.19
C GLY A 23 0.55 -4.31 21.60
N LEU A 24 0.06 -3.36 22.40
CA LEU A 24 0.49 -3.16 23.78
C LEU A 24 0.15 -4.35 24.67
N LEU A 25 -1.09 -4.86 24.59
CA LEU A 25 -1.56 -5.99 25.38
C LEU A 25 -0.83 -7.31 25.04
N HIS A 26 -0.38 -7.48 23.80
CA HIS A 26 0.36 -8.68 23.39
C HIS A 26 1.89 -8.54 23.55
N GLY A 27 2.37 -7.48 24.21
CA GLY A 27 3.80 -7.25 24.44
C GLY A 27 4.61 -6.97 23.17
N ALA A 28 3.93 -6.63 22.08
CA ALA A 28 4.54 -6.26 20.79
C ALA A 28 4.10 -4.83 20.38
N PRO A 29 4.53 -3.80 21.14
CA PRO A 29 4.16 -2.43 20.84
C PRO A 29 4.73 -2.02 19.48
N ASN A 30 3.90 -1.36 18.69
CA ASN A 30 4.19 -0.93 17.33
C ASN A 30 3.95 0.59 17.18
N MET A 31 4.16 1.11 15.97
CA MET A 31 3.96 2.51 15.67
C MET A 31 2.52 2.98 15.96
N ASP A 32 1.52 2.12 15.70
CA ASP A 32 0.12 2.42 16.01
C ASP A 32 -0.08 2.56 17.54
N THR A 33 0.71 1.85 18.37
CA THR A 33 0.69 1.96 19.84
C THR A 33 1.11 3.35 20.30
N LEU A 34 2.22 3.87 19.75
CA LEU A 34 2.72 5.20 20.12
C LEU A 34 1.73 6.30 19.71
N VAL A 35 1.19 6.19 18.50
CA VAL A 35 0.16 7.10 17.98
C VAL A 35 -1.10 7.08 18.84
N ALA A 36 -1.58 5.89 19.21
CA ALA A 36 -2.78 5.72 20.04
C ALA A 36 -2.56 6.33 21.44
N LEU A 37 -1.42 6.03 22.09
CA LEU A 37 -1.10 6.56 23.42
C LEU A 37 -0.93 8.08 23.38
N GLY A 38 -0.15 8.60 22.43
CA GLY A 38 0.09 10.05 22.32
C GLY A 38 -1.18 10.84 22.04
N SER A 39 -1.98 10.41 21.06
CA SER A 39 -3.25 11.09 20.72
C SER A 39 -4.26 10.98 21.84
N MET A 40 -4.39 9.80 22.48
CA MET A 40 -5.36 9.61 23.56
C MET A 40 -4.95 10.40 24.81
N ALA A 41 -3.67 10.37 25.19
CA ALA A 41 -3.17 11.13 26.32
C ALA A 41 -3.37 12.66 26.12
N SER A 42 -3.05 13.15 24.91
CA SER A 42 -3.27 14.55 24.53
C SER A 42 -4.75 14.95 24.58
N PHE A 43 -5.62 14.10 24.09
CA PHE A 43 -7.07 14.37 24.10
C PHE A 43 -7.67 14.35 25.51
N VAL A 44 -7.33 13.35 26.32
CA VAL A 44 -7.79 13.21 27.71
C VAL A 44 -7.29 14.36 28.57
N TRP A 45 -6.00 14.68 28.47
CA TRP A 45 -5.41 15.80 29.18
C TRP A 45 -6.07 17.14 28.80
N SER A 46 -6.21 17.42 27.50
CA SER A 46 -6.85 18.66 27.04
C SER A 46 -8.31 18.77 27.46
N THR A 47 -9.01 17.64 27.53
CA THR A 47 -10.38 17.59 28.04
C THR A 47 -10.43 17.93 29.53
N TYR A 48 -9.52 17.36 30.32
CA TYR A 48 -9.37 17.72 31.73
C TYR A 48 -9.03 19.20 31.90
N ALA A 49 -8.03 19.71 31.17
CA ALA A 49 -7.64 21.11 31.19
C ALA A 49 -8.79 22.06 30.83
N LEU A 50 -9.64 21.70 29.87
CA LEU A 50 -10.84 22.47 29.49
C LEU A 50 -11.82 22.58 30.64
N PHE A 51 -12.13 21.48 31.33
CA PHE A 51 -13.04 21.53 32.50
C PHE A 51 -12.42 22.25 33.69
N ALA A 52 -11.12 22.05 33.94
CA ALA A 52 -10.40 22.75 35.01
C ALA A 52 -10.33 24.27 34.75
N MET A 53 -10.08 24.68 33.49
CA MET A 53 -10.14 26.08 33.06
C MET A 53 -11.52 26.70 33.29
N THR A 54 -12.57 25.97 32.92
CA THR A 54 -13.97 26.46 33.12
C THR A 54 -14.27 26.66 34.59
N ARG A 55 -13.80 25.75 35.46
CA ARG A 55 -13.95 25.91 36.92
C ARG A 55 -13.15 27.11 37.46
N ALA A 56 -11.87 27.24 37.04
CA ALA A 56 -11.06 28.38 37.43
C ALA A 56 -11.63 29.73 37.00
N GLN A 57 -12.35 29.77 35.87
CA GLN A 57 -13.06 30.95 35.39
C GLN A 57 -14.25 31.32 36.29
N VAL A 58 -15.00 30.31 36.76
CA VAL A 58 -16.12 30.51 37.72
C VAL A 58 -15.57 31.02 39.06
N ASP A 59 -14.42 30.51 39.51
CA ASP A 59 -13.76 30.91 40.74
C ASP A 59 -13.01 32.28 40.63
N GLY A 60 -13.01 32.92 39.45
CA GLY A 60 -12.41 34.21 39.17
C GLY A 60 -10.87 34.23 39.17
N ASN A 61 -10.22 33.06 39.07
CA ASN A 61 -8.78 32.93 39.06
C ASN A 61 -8.22 33.01 37.61
N HIS A 62 -7.92 34.24 37.16
CA HIS A 62 -7.45 34.51 35.82
C HIS A 62 -6.06 33.90 35.51
N GLU A 63 -5.21 33.79 36.51
CA GLU A 63 -3.87 33.19 36.33
C GLU A 63 -3.98 31.71 35.99
N LEU A 64 -4.83 30.98 36.70
CA LEU A 64 -5.07 29.56 36.47
C LEU A 64 -5.78 29.32 35.15
N VAL A 65 -6.67 30.20 34.72
CA VAL A 65 -7.32 30.15 33.40
C VAL A 65 -6.28 30.25 32.28
N MET A 66 -5.37 31.22 32.38
CA MET A 66 -4.28 31.38 31.39
C MET A 66 -3.34 30.16 31.35
N HIS A 67 -3.05 29.58 32.50
CA HIS A 67 -2.22 28.38 32.61
C HIS A 67 -2.86 27.21 31.85
N TYR A 68 -4.11 26.87 32.14
CA TYR A 68 -4.79 25.76 31.43
C TYR A 68 -5.05 26.04 29.96
N MET A 69 -5.22 27.29 29.55
CA MET A 69 -5.41 27.67 28.16
C MET A 69 -4.17 27.34 27.30
N MET A 70 -2.97 27.39 27.87
CA MET A 70 -1.72 27.04 27.19
C MET A 70 -1.44 25.52 27.17
N GLU A 71 -2.23 24.73 27.90
CA GLU A 71 -2.04 23.28 28.00
C GLU A 71 -3.01 22.46 27.10
N PHE A 72 -3.57 23.08 26.09
CA PHE A 72 -4.41 22.36 25.13
C PHE A 72 -3.58 21.68 24.04
N TYR A 73 -3.72 20.38 23.92
CA TYR A 73 -3.05 19.52 22.92
C TYR A 73 -4.05 18.87 21.95
N PHE A 74 -5.29 19.39 21.82
CA PHE A 74 -6.29 18.88 20.89
C PHE A 74 -5.80 18.89 19.46
N GLU A 75 -5.08 19.94 19.05
CA GLU A 75 -4.50 20.06 17.72
C GLU A 75 -3.43 19.00 17.49
N SER A 76 -2.58 18.73 18.48
CA SER A 76 -1.55 17.69 18.38
C SER A 76 -2.16 16.30 18.21
N ALA A 77 -3.21 15.98 18.99
CA ALA A 77 -3.95 14.72 18.87
C ALA A 77 -4.54 14.54 17.47
N ALA A 78 -5.17 15.57 16.91
CA ALA A 78 -5.78 15.53 15.59
C ALA A 78 -4.73 15.52 14.47
N MET A 79 -3.65 16.30 14.60
CA MET A 79 -2.60 16.43 13.59
C MET A 79 -1.84 15.13 13.37
N ILE A 80 -1.46 14.42 14.45
CA ILE A 80 -0.77 13.13 14.37
C ILE A 80 -1.61 12.14 13.56
N LEU A 81 -2.88 11.98 13.91
CA LEU A 81 -3.79 11.05 13.24
C LEU A 81 -4.03 11.44 11.79
N THR A 82 -4.18 12.73 11.51
CA THR A 82 -4.41 13.24 10.15
C THR A 82 -3.19 12.98 9.26
N LEU A 83 -1.98 13.30 9.72
CA LEU A 83 -0.74 13.08 8.95
C LEU A 83 -0.54 11.62 8.61
N ILE A 84 -0.76 10.70 9.56
CA ILE A 84 -0.63 9.26 9.33
C ILE A 84 -1.71 8.77 8.35
N THR A 85 -2.94 9.27 8.47
CA THR A 85 -4.03 8.92 7.56
C THR A 85 -3.75 9.38 6.14
N VAL A 86 -3.23 10.59 5.95
CA VAL A 86 -2.79 11.10 4.64
C VAL A 86 -1.69 10.19 4.08
N GLY A 87 -0.73 9.78 4.90
CA GLY A 87 0.32 8.85 4.49
C GLY A 87 -0.22 7.51 4.01
N LYS A 88 -1.11 6.89 4.78
CA LYS A 88 -1.75 5.62 4.39
C LYS A 88 -2.63 5.78 3.15
N MET A 89 -3.28 6.92 2.98
CA MET A 89 -4.06 7.22 1.77
C MET A 89 -3.15 7.29 0.52
N LEU A 90 -2.02 7.99 0.61
CA LEU A 90 -1.05 8.08 -0.48
C LEU A 90 -0.47 6.71 -0.83
N GLU A 91 -0.15 5.89 0.18
CA GLU A 91 0.31 4.51 0.00
C GLU A 91 -0.75 3.66 -0.71
N ALA A 92 -2.00 3.70 -0.26
CA ALA A 92 -3.10 2.95 -0.87
C ALA A 92 -3.36 3.38 -2.32
N ARG A 93 -3.31 4.69 -2.61
CA ARG A 93 -3.48 5.22 -3.96
C ARG A 93 -2.36 4.78 -4.91
N SER A 94 -1.15 4.65 -4.40
CA SER A 94 -0.02 4.14 -5.17
C SER A 94 -0.16 2.66 -5.49
N LYS A 95 -0.50 1.85 -4.50
CA LYS A 95 -0.77 0.40 -4.70
C LYS A 95 -1.89 0.18 -5.69
N GLY A 96 -2.94 1.02 -5.66
CA GLY A 96 -4.05 0.97 -6.61
C GLY A 96 -3.59 1.15 -8.06
N LYS A 97 -2.71 2.10 -8.36
CA LYS A 97 -2.20 2.31 -9.72
C LYS A 97 -1.43 1.12 -10.28
N THR A 98 -0.67 0.42 -9.46
CA THR A 98 0.04 -0.80 -9.87
C THR A 98 -0.96 -1.93 -10.19
N THR A 99 -2.01 -2.07 -9.39
CA THR A 99 -3.07 -3.05 -9.62
C THR A 99 -3.87 -2.75 -10.88
N ASP A 100 -4.10 -1.48 -11.21
CA ASP A 100 -4.83 -1.08 -12.42
C ASP A 100 -4.01 -1.35 -13.70
N ALA A 101 -2.69 -1.20 -13.65
CA ALA A 101 -1.80 -1.59 -14.74
C ALA A 101 -1.87 -3.12 -14.99
N LEU A 102 -1.85 -3.93 -13.92
CA LEU A 102 -2.04 -5.38 -14.02
C LEU A 102 -3.39 -5.76 -14.61
N LYS A 103 -4.48 -5.11 -14.19
CA LYS A 103 -5.81 -5.32 -14.74
C LYS A 103 -5.88 -4.96 -16.24
N SER A 104 -5.13 -3.95 -16.67
CA SER A 104 -5.05 -3.58 -18.09
C SER A 104 -4.36 -4.67 -18.91
N LEU A 105 -3.27 -5.26 -18.40
CA LEU A 105 -2.63 -6.41 -19.05
C LEU A 105 -3.57 -7.64 -19.12
N MET A 106 -4.31 -7.92 -18.05
CA MET A 106 -5.30 -9.02 -18.05
C MET A 106 -6.42 -8.83 -19.07
N LYS A 107 -6.79 -7.60 -19.41
CA LYS A 107 -7.81 -7.29 -20.42
C LYS A 107 -7.33 -7.57 -21.84
N LEU A 108 -6.03 -7.68 -22.09
CA LEU A 108 -5.47 -8.00 -23.40
C LEU A 108 -5.61 -9.48 -23.74
N ALA A 109 -5.73 -10.37 -22.75
CA ALA A 109 -6.01 -11.78 -22.99
C ALA A 109 -7.44 -11.94 -23.52
N PRO A 110 -7.64 -12.61 -24.68
CA PRO A 110 -8.95 -12.89 -25.21
C PRO A 110 -9.69 -13.86 -24.28
N LYS A 111 -11.01 -13.76 -24.21
CA LYS A 111 -11.85 -14.64 -23.41
C LYS A 111 -12.17 -15.96 -24.11
N THR A 112 -12.01 -16.01 -25.42
CA THR A 112 -12.29 -17.15 -26.26
C THR A 112 -11.13 -17.47 -27.19
N ALA A 113 -11.02 -18.70 -27.60
CA ALA A 113 -10.07 -19.20 -28.59
C ALA A 113 -10.85 -19.94 -29.69
N THR A 114 -10.40 -19.84 -30.95
CA THR A 114 -10.91 -20.62 -32.06
C THR A 114 -10.02 -21.85 -32.22
N LEU A 115 -10.51 -23.05 -31.83
CA LEU A 115 -9.80 -24.29 -31.96
C LEU A 115 -10.16 -24.98 -33.30
N LEU A 116 -9.20 -25.66 -33.87
CA LEU A 116 -9.40 -26.55 -35.01
C LEU A 116 -9.56 -28.00 -34.52
N ARG A 117 -10.78 -28.53 -34.52
CA ARG A 117 -11.12 -29.90 -34.15
C ARG A 117 -11.78 -30.62 -35.34
N ASP A 118 -11.26 -31.76 -35.72
CA ASP A 118 -11.78 -32.56 -36.84
C ASP A 118 -11.98 -31.75 -38.15
N SER A 119 -11.04 -30.85 -38.44
CA SER A 119 -11.10 -29.91 -39.58
C SER A 119 -12.23 -28.86 -39.49
N ALA A 120 -12.92 -28.74 -38.36
CA ALA A 120 -13.90 -27.69 -38.10
C ALA A 120 -13.41 -26.71 -37.04
N GLU A 121 -13.74 -25.44 -37.28
CA GLU A 121 -13.44 -24.39 -36.31
C GLU A 121 -14.50 -24.33 -35.21
N VAL A 122 -14.08 -24.39 -33.96
CA VAL A 122 -14.96 -24.32 -32.77
C VAL A 122 -14.47 -23.23 -31.86
N VAL A 123 -15.33 -22.28 -31.53
CA VAL A 123 -15.03 -21.22 -30.57
C VAL A 123 -15.31 -21.73 -29.16
N VAL A 124 -14.29 -21.72 -28.32
CA VAL A 124 -14.36 -22.18 -26.94
C VAL A 124 -13.87 -21.09 -25.98
N PRO A 125 -14.29 -21.08 -24.70
CA PRO A 125 -13.65 -20.29 -23.67
C PRO A 125 -12.15 -20.63 -23.55
N VAL A 126 -11.29 -19.61 -23.32
CA VAL A 126 -9.82 -19.81 -23.26
C VAL A 126 -9.42 -20.78 -22.16
N GLU A 127 -10.22 -20.88 -21.09
CA GLU A 127 -10.00 -21.80 -19.98
C GLU A 127 -10.15 -23.28 -20.37
N GLN A 128 -10.81 -23.56 -21.50
CA GLN A 128 -11.03 -24.92 -22.01
C GLN A 128 -9.95 -25.36 -23.00
N VAL A 129 -9.04 -24.50 -23.37
CA VAL A 129 -7.91 -24.82 -24.25
C VAL A 129 -6.94 -25.70 -23.50
N GLN A 130 -6.52 -26.81 -24.10
CA GLN A 130 -5.56 -27.75 -23.53
C GLN A 130 -4.21 -27.67 -24.26
N LYS A 131 -3.15 -28.09 -23.59
CA LYS A 131 -1.86 -28.21 -24.20
C LYS A 131 -1.89 -29.24 -25.32
N GLY A 132 -1.45 -28.84 -26.52
CA GLY A 132 -1.50 -29.65 -27.74
C GLY A 132 -2.67 -29.32 -28.64
N ASP A 133 -3.69 -28.61 -28.19
CA ASP A 133 -4.78 -28.13 -29.04
C ASP A 133 -4.25 -27.22 -30.14
N VAL A 134 -4.86 -27.32 -31.31
CA VAL A 134 -4.53 -26.44 -32.45
C VAL A 134 -5.55 -25.31 -32.48
N PHE A 135 -5.05 -24.09 -32.51
CA PHE A 135 -5.86 -22.88 -32.55
C PHE A 135 -5.48 -21.96 -33.70
N VAL A 136 -6.45 -21.19 -34.14
CA VAL A 136 -6.34 -20.29 -35.28
C VAL A 136 -6.44 -18.85 -34.81
N VAL A 137 -5.57 -17.97 -35.36
CA VAL A 137 -5.59 -16.55 -35.10
C VAL A 137 -5.61 -15.75 -36.39
N ARG A 138 -6.67 -14.96 -36.58
CA ARG A 138 -6.87 -14.13 -37.76
C ARG A 138 -6.25 -12.75 -37.58
N PRO A 139 -6.04 -11.98 -38.67
CA PRO A 139 -5.58 -10.60 -38.57
C PRO A 139 -6.47 -9.75 -37.63
N GLY A 140 -5.85 -9.03 -36.72
CA GLY A 140 -6.50 -8.21 -35.69
C GLY A 140 -6.90 -8.94 -34.41
N GLU A 141 -6.81 -10.28 -34.38
CA GLU A 141 -7.12 -11.06 -33.19
C GLU A 141 -5.92 -11.15 -32.24
N ASN A 142 -6.22 -11.25 -30.94
CA ASN A 142 -5.21 -11.53 -29.94
C ASN A 142 -4.97 -13.04 -29.79
N ILE A 143 -3.72 -13.41 -29.61
CA ILE A 143 -3.30 -14.79 -29.40
C ILE A 143 -3.81 -15.27 -28.02
N PRO A 144 -4.59 -16.38 -27.97
CA PRO A 144 -5.28 -16.78 -26.74
C PRO A 144 -4.36 -17.43 -25.70
N VAL A 145 -3.40 -18.24 -26.12
CA VAL A 145 -2.47 -19.00 -25.29
C VAL A 145 -1.08 -19.04 -25.92
N ASP A 146 -0.05 -19.39 -25.15
CA ASP A 146 1.29 -19.55 -25.73
C ASP A 146 1.31 -20.77 -26.67
N GLY A 147 1.96 -20.61 -27.82
CA GLY A 147 1.99 -21.67 -28.84
C GLY A 147 3.22 -21.62 -29.72
N ILE A 148 3.25 -22.57 -30.66
CA ILE A 148 4.20 -22.62 -31.78
C ILE A 148 3.40 -22.57 -33.07
N VAL A 149 3.85 -21.78 -34.04
CA VAL A 149 3.21 -21.69 -35.35
C VAL A 149 3.41 -23.02 -36.11
N LEU A 150 2.33 -23.63 -36.50
CA LEU A 150 2.34 -24.86 -37.35
C LEU A 150 2.24 -24.51 -38.83
N GLU A 151 1.46 -23.47 -39.15
CA GLU A 151 1.20 -23.06 -40.54
C GLU A 151 0.90 -21.57 -40.59
N GLY A 152 1.32 -20.91 -41.66
CA GLY A 152 1.11 -19.49 -41.87
C GLY A 152 2.30 -18.60 -41.51
N SER A 153 2.13 -17.34 -41.84
CA SER A 153 3.13 -16.28 -41.45
C SER A 153 2.43 -14.98 -41.24
N SER A 154 2.89 -14.22 -40.24
CA SER A 154 2.31 -12.92 -39.92
C SER A 154 3.26 -12.05 -39.08
N ALA A 155 3.07 -10.74 -39.17
CA ALA A 155 3.64 -9.80 -38.22
C ALA A 155 2.79 -9.80 -36.93
N VAL A 156 3.43 -10.06 -35.78
CA VAL A 156 2.79 -10.10 -34.46
C VAL A 156 3.29 -8.93 -33.63
N ASN A 157 2.37 -8.14 -33.09
CA ASN A 157 2.68 -7.07 -32.17
C ASN A 157 2.82 -7.63 -30.74
N GLU A 158 4.06 -7.66 -30.25
CA GLU A 158 4.42 -8.15 -28.91
C GLU A 158 4.61 -7.00 -27.91
N SER A 159 4.30 -5.75 -28.27
CA SER A 159 4.57 -4.56 -27.45
C SER A 159 3.96 -4.60 -26.04
N ALA A 160 2.83 -5.29 -25.90
CA ALA A 160 2.19 -5.47 -24.60
C ALA A 160 3.04 -6.25 -23.59
N LEU A 161 3.92 -7.15 -24.07
CA LEU A 161 4.80 -7.97 -23.25
C LEU A 161 6.25 -7.48 -23.24
N THR A 162 6.75 -7.04 -24.39
CA THR A 162 8.17 -6.65 -24.57
C THR A 162 8.43 -5.16 -24.44
N GLY A 163 7.39 -4.33 -24.62
CA GLY A 163 7.50 -2.88 -24.73
C GLY A 163 8.00 -2.38 -26.10
N GLU A 164 8.39 -3.28 -27.02
CA GLU A 164 8.86 -2.92 -28.34
C GLU A 164 7.69 -2.72 -29.31
N SER A 165 7.60 -1.52 -29.91
CA SER A 165 6.48 -1.15 -30.79
C SER A 165 6.58 -1.74 -32.20
N ILE A 166 7.72 -2.30 -32.59
CA ILE A 166 7.93 -2.87 -33.91
C ILE A 166 7.38 -4.30 -33.91
N PRO A 167 6.43 -4.63 -34.79
CA PRO A 167 5.94 -6.00 -34.93
C PRO A 167 7.05 -6.98 -35.32
N VAL A 168 6.97 -8.19 -34.82
CA VAL A 168 7.91 -9.27 -35.09
C VAL A 168 7.30 -10.25 -36.08
N ASP A 169 7.99 -10.53 -37.17
CA ASP A 169 7.57 -11.53 -38.14
C ASP A 169 7.66 -12.92 -37.52
N LYS A 170 6.58 -13.68 -37.63
CA LYS A 170 6.45 -15.06 -37.19
C LYS A 170 6.16 -15.98 -38.38
N ALA A 171 6.86 -17.08 -38.42
CA ALA A 171 6.72 -18.11 -39.43
C ALA A 171 6.61 -19.49 -38.77
N GLU A 172 6.44 -20.54 -39.56
CA GLU A 172 6.36 -21.91 -39.07
C GLU A 172 7.56 -22.26 -38.16
N GLY A 173 7.26 -22.85 -37.02
CA GLY A 173 8.23 -23.20 -35.98
C GLY A 173 8.49 -22.07 -34.93
N ASP A 174 8.04 -20.83 -35.15
CA ASP A 174 8.24 -19.74 -34.24
C ASP A 174 7.28 -19.78 -33.05
N LYS A 175 7.73 -19.25 -31.92
CA LYS A 175 6.91 -19.14 -30.72
C LYS A 175 6.06 -17.90 -30.75
N VAL A 176 4.83 -18.05 -30.31
CA VAL A 176 3.87 -16.96 -30.09
C VAL A 176 3.41 -16.93 -28.63
N SER A 177 3.15 -15.75 -28.10
CA SER A 177 2.79 -15.55 -26.70
C SER A 177 1.35 -15.06 -26.55
N ALA A 178 0.69 -15.50 -25.50
CA ALA A 178 -0.65 -15.05 -25.14
C ALA A 178 -0.73 -13.53 -25.01
N ALA A 179 -1.87 -12.93 -25.39
CA ALA A 179 -2.15 -11.49 -25.36
C ALA A 179 -1.32 -10.61 -26.31
N THR A 180 -0.55 -11.20 -27.23
CA THR A 180 0.03 -10.48 -28.36
C THR A 180 -0.99 -10.42 -29.51
N THR A 181 -0.88 -9.42 -30.40
CA THR A 181 -1.87 -9.19 -31.46
C THR A 181 -1.33 -9.60 -32.80
N ASN A 182 -2.04 -10.46 -33.51
CA ASN A 182 -1.77 -10.82 -34.90
C ASN A 182 -2.18 -9.67 -35.83
N GLN A 183 -1.27 -9.16 -36.67
CA GLN A 183 -1.55 -7.95 -37.45
C GLN A 183 -1.98 -8.19 -38.91
N SER A 184 -1.36 -9.12 -39.63
CA SER A 184 -1.47 -9.15 -41.07
C SER A 184 -1.88 -10.50 -41.66
N GLY A 185 -1.27 -11.59 -41.19
CA GLY A 185 -1.45 -12.93 -41.76
C GLY A 185 -2.40 -13.82 -40.96
N PHE A 186 -2.62 -15.02 -41.48
CA PHE A 186 -3.27 -16.09 -40.79
C PHE A 186 -2.25 -16.97 -40.08
N LEU A 187 -2.50 -17.35 -38.85
CA LEU A 187 -1.65 -18.22 -38.08
C LEU A 187 -2.46 -19.41 -37.55
N GLN A 188 -1.95 -20.61 -37.80
CA GLN A 188 -2.39 -21.81 -37.14
C GLN A 188 -1.31 -22.25 -36.15
N CYS A 189 -1.64 -22.33 -34.88
CA CYS A 189 -0.67 -22.54 -33.81
C CYS A 189 -1.06 -23.74 -32.94
N GLN A 190 -0.09 -24.45 -32.38
CA GLN A 190 -0.30 -25.47 -31.37
C GLN A 190 -0.04 -24.90 -30.00
N ALA A 191 -0.96 -25.08 -29.06
CA ALA A 191 -0.87 -24.66 -27.71
C ALA A 191 0.27 -25.37 -26.94
N THR A 192 1.20 -24.62 -26.38
CA THR A 192 2.33 -25.17 -25.61
C THR A 192 2.20 -24.92 -24.11
N ARG A 193 1.64 -23.76 -23.72
CA ARG A 193 1.34 -23.39 -22.35
C ARG A 193 -0.06 -22.77 -22.28
N VAL A 194 -0.83 -23.18 -21.28
CA VAL A 194 -2.23 -22.79 -21.11
C VAL A 194 -2.51 -22.33 -19.68
N GLY A 195 -3.56 -21.56 -19.46
CA GLY A 195 -3.98 -21.12 -18.13
C GLY A 195 -2.90 -20.35 -17.37
N GLU A 196 -2.60 -20.79 -16.15
CA GLU A 196 -1.61 -20.14 -15.27
C GLU A 196 -0.15 -20.30 -15.74
N ASP A 197 0.12 -21.23 -16.66
CA ASP A 197 1.48 -21.48 -17.19
C ASP A 197 1.81 -20.57 -18.38
N THR A 198 0.86 -19.78 -18.90
CA THR A 198 1.12 -18.83 -19.98
C THR A 198 2.13 -17.75 -19.55
N THR A 199 2.90 -17.25 -20.51
CA THR A 199 3.89 -16.18 -20.30
C THR A 199 3.24 -14.96 -19.64
N LEU A 200 2.06 -14.56 -20.10
CA LEU A 200 1.30 -13.45 -19.49
C LEU A 200 0.92 -13.74 -18.03
N ALA A 201 0.39 -14.93 -17.72
CA ALA A 201 0.00 -15.30 -16.36
C ALA A 201 1.21 -15.31 -15.41
N GLN A 202 2.36 -15.80 -15.86
CA GLN A 202 3.60 -15.77 -15.09
C GLN A 202 4.11 -14.35 -14.83
N ILE A 203 4.03 -13.45 -15.82
CA ILE A 203 4.36 -12.02 -15.65
C ILE A 203 3.42 -11.39 -14.62
N ILE A 204 2.12 -11.60 -14.74
CA ILE A 204 1.12 -11.08 -13.78
C ILE A 204 1.41 -11.58 -12.37
N LYS A 205 1.72 -12.87 -12.22
CA LYS A 205 2.07 -13.46 -10.92
C LYS A 205 3.34 -12.85 -10.35
N MET A 206 4.41 -12.73 -11.13
CA MET A 206 5.67 -12.12 -10.69
C MET A 206 5.45 -10.67 -10.21
N VAL A 207 4.68 -9.87 -10.94
CA VAL A 207 4.40 -8.47 -10.57
C VAL A 207 3.48 -8.41 -9.35
N SER A 208 2.50 -9.30 -9.25
CA SER A 208 1.63 -9.40 -8.06
C SER A 208 2.41 -9.78 -6.81
N ASP A 209 3.29 -10.78 -6.90
CA ASP A 209 4.14 -11.24 -5.80
C ASP A 209 5.12 -10.13 -5.38
N ALA A 210 5.70 -9.41 -6.34
CA ALA A 210 6.55 -8.26 -6.07
C ALA A 210 5.79 -7.13 -5.36
N ALA A 211 4.54 -6.86 -5.76
CA ALA A 211 3.68 -5.87 -5.12
C ALA A 211 3.20 -6.29 -3.72
N ALA A 212 3.01 -7.60 -3.49
CA ALA A 212 2.59 -8.16 -2.20
C ALA A 212 3.76 -8.26 -1.19
N THR A 213 5.00 -8.35 -1.67
CA THR A 213 6.17 -8.48 -0.81
C THR A 213 6.44 -7.14 -0.10
N LYS A 214 6.36 -7.14 1.24
CA LYS A 214 6.80 -5.97 2.03
C LYS A 214 8.25 -5.68 1.69
N ALA A 215 8.53 -4.45 1.26
CA ALA A 215 9.89 -4.01 1.02
C ALA A 215 10.78 -4.31 2.24
N PRO A 216 12.03 -4.79 2.06
CA PRO A 216 12.95 -5.04 3.17
C PRO A 216 13.07 -3.87 4.13
N ILE A 217 13.01 -2.65 3.61
CA ILE A 217 13.04 -1.41 4.40
C ILE A 217 11.82 -1.24 5.31
N ALA A 218 10.65 -1.75 4.91
CA ALA A 218 9.46 -1.74 5.77
C ALA A 218 9.60 -2.72 6.95
N LYS A 219 10.25 -3.88 6.74
CA LYS A 219 10.59 -4.80 7.83
C LYS A 219 11.58 -4.19 8.81
N ILE A 220 12.58 -3.45 8.31
CA ILE A 220 13.53 -2.72 9.16
C ILE A 220 12.80 -1.66 9.98
N ALA A 221 11.89 -0.91 9.37
CA ALA A 221 11.08 0.09 10.08
C ALA A 221 10.21 -0.56 11.18
N ASP A 222 9.60 -1.73 10.92
CA ASP A 222 8.84 -2.49 11.91
C ASP A 222 9.76 -2.94 13.07
N THR A 223 10.96 -3.44 12.77
CA THR A 223 11.94 -3.88 13.78
C THR A 223 12.45 -2.72 14.63
N VAL A 224 12.81 -1.60 14.00
CA VAL A 224 13.22 -0.37 14.70
C VAL A 224 12.10 0.13 15.60
N SER A 225 10.86 0.12 15.13
CA SER A 225 9.69 0.52 15.92
C SER A 225 9.49 -0.35 17.16
N GLY A 226 9.76 -1.66 17.06
CA GLY A 226 9.68 -2.60 18.18
C GLY A 226 10.61 -2.27 19.35
N PHE A 227 11.75 -1.64 19.10
CA PHE A 227 12.67 -1.14 20.14
C PHE A 227 12.38 0.32 20.52
N PHE A 228 12.12 1.15 19.52
CA PHE A 228 11.93 2.59 19.67
C PHE A 228 10.70 2.92 20.53
N VAL A 229 9.56 2.24 20.29
CA VAL A 229 8.31 2.55 21.01
C VAL A 229 8.41 2.27 22.52
N PRO A 230 8.92 1.12 22.99
CA PRO A 230 9.18 0.91 24.42
C PRO A 230 10.15 1.92 25.03
N ALA A 231 11.20 2.28 24.29
CA ALA A 231 12.16 3.27 24.75
C ALA A 231 11.52 4.64 24.97
N VAL A 232 10.71 5.10 24.01
CA VAL A 232 9.98 6.39 24.12
C VAL A 232 8.98 6.37 25.27
N ILE A 233 8.22 5.29 25.44
CA ILE A 233 7.29 5.15 26.57
C ILE A 233 8.05 5.21 27.90
N SER A 234 9.18 4.52 28.00
CA SER A 234 10.02 4.55 29.19
C SER A 234 10.54 5.96 29.51
N ILE A 235 11.01 6.69 28.49
CA ILE A 235 11.46 8.07 28.64
C ILE A 235 10.30 8.98 29.07
N ALA A 236 9.11 8.83 28.50
CA ALA A 236 7.94 9.61 28.86
C ALA A 236 7.54 9.40 30.33
N VAL A 237 7.51 8.13 30.77
CA VAL A 237 7.23 7.78 32.18
C VAL A 237 8.32 8.32 33.11
N LEU A 238 9.60 8.14 32.74
CA LEU A 238 10.71 8.67 33.51
C LEU A 238 10.66 10.19 33.64
N THR A 239 10.38 10.90 32.54
CA THR A 239 10.20 12.35 32.53
C THR A 239 9.10 12.77 33.50
N THR A 240 7.93 12.11 33.46
CA THR A 240 6.83 12.39 34.39
C THR A 240 7.25 12.19 35.84
N ILE A 241 7.94 11.08 36.15
CA ILE A 241 8.42 10.79 37.51
C ILE A 241 9.42 11.82 37.98
N VAL A 242 10.38 12.19 37.14
CA VAL A 242 11.42 13.21 37.51
C VAL A 242 10.77 14.55 37.87
N TRP A 243 9.81 15.03 37.05
CA TRP A 243 9.13 16.29 37.35
C TRP A 243 8.28 16.23 38.63
N LEU A 244 7.65 15.06 38.93
CA LEU A 244 6.95 14.85 40.20
C LEU A 244 7.92 14.89 41.40
N LEU A 245 9.10 14.28 41.29
CA LEU A 245 10.12 14.27 42.34
C LEU A 245 10.73 15.66 42.57
N LEU A 246 10.75 16.50 41.55
CA LEU A 246 11.16 17.90 41.65
C LEU A 246 10.09 18.80 42.33
N GLY A 247 8.94 18.21 42.73
CA GLY A 247 7.89 18.91 43.46
C GLY A 247 6.91 19.69 42.58
N HIS A 248 6.90 19.43 41.26
CA HIS A 248 5.90 20.03 40.37
C HIS A 248 4.54 19.31 40.48
N GLU A 249 3.46 20.02 40.17
CA GLU A 249 2.13 19.47 40.15
C GLU A 249 1.99 18.33 39.12
N LEU A 250 1.07 17.39 39.42
CA LEU A 250 0.80 16.23 38.58
C LEU A 250 0.48 16.65 37.13
N GLY A 251 -0.27 17.74 36.96
CA GLY A 251 -0.64 18.29 35.65
C GLY A 251 0.59 18.67 34.83
N TYR A 252 1.47 19.42 35.40
CA TYR A 252 2.70 19.85 34.76
C TYR A 252 3.58 18.66 34.38
N ALA A 253 3.77 17.71 35.28
CA ALA A 253 4.56 16.51 35.05
C ALA A 253 3.99 15.64 33.92
N LEU A 254 2.66 15.42 33.93
CA LEU A 254 1.97 14.66 32.85
C LEU A 254 2.09 15.38 31.51
N ALA A 255 1.91 16.70 31.44
CA ALA A 255 2.05 17.45 30.20
C ALA A 255 3.44 17.27 29.56
N ARG A 256 4.52 17.22 30.37
CA ARG A 256 5.89 16.95 29.87
C ARG A 256 6.06 15.53 29.36
N GLY A 257 5.51 14.53 30.07
CA GLY A 257 5.51 13.15 29.59
C GLY A 257 4.73 12.97 28.27
N ILE A 258 3.56 13.61 28.16
CA ILE A 258 2.77 13.62 26.91
C ILE A 258 3.54 14.29 25.78
N SER A 259 4.23 15.41 26.05
CA SER A 259 5.07 16.08 25.06
C SER A 259 6.16 15.17 24.49
N VAL A 260 6.79 14.32 25.33
CA VAL A 260 7.76 13.31 24.87
C VAL A 260 7.11 12.31 23.91
N LEU A 261 5.92 11.81 24.22
CA LEU A 261 5.19 10.87 23.34
C LEU A 261 4.83 11.52 22.01
N VAL A 262 4.37 12.76 22.02
CA VAL A 262 3.93 13.49 20.81
C VAL A 262 5.12 13.81 19.90
N ILE A 263 6.21 14.36 20.44
CA ILE A 263 7.41 14.75 19.67
C ILE A 263 8.10 13.52 19.08
N SER A 264 8.11 12.42 19.81
CA SER A 264 8.74 11.18 19.37
C SER A 264 7.96 10.40 18.30
N CYS A 265 6.87 10.95 17.76
CA CYS A 265 6.15 10.29 16.66
C CYS A 265 7.04 10.17 15.42
N PRO A 266 7.39 8.96 14.94
CA PRO A 266 8.16 8.78 13.71
C PRO A 266 7.27 8.88 12.46
N CYS A 267 6.33 9.85 12.47
CA CYS A 267 5.33 10.01 11.41
C CYS A 267 5.96 10.20 10.03
N ALA A 268 7.10 10.91 9.98
CA ALA A 268 7.87 11.11 8.74
C ALA A 268 8.48 9.81 8.21
N LEU A 269 8.95 8.91 9.07
CA LEU A 269 9.52 7.63 8.67
C LEU A 269 8.45 6.70 8.06
N GLY A 270 7.24 6.70 8.63
CA GLY A 270 6.09 5.95 8.11
C GLY A 270 5.62 6.43 6.74
N LEU A 271 5.85 7.71 6.39
CA LEU A 271 5.48 8.31 5.12
C LEU A 271 6.60 8.23 4.07
N ALA A 272 7.85 8.45 4.47
CA ALA A 272 8.98 8.58 3.56
C ALA A 272 9.23 7.29 2.78
N THR A 273 9.19 6.14 3.44
CA THR A 273 9.50 4.85 2.82
C THR A 273 8.50 4.45 1.72
N PRO A 274 7.17 4.44 1.97
CA PRO A 274 6.20 4.15 0.90
C PRO A 274 6.26 5.14 -0.26
N VAL A 275 6.46 6.43 0.02
CA VAL A 275 6.53 7.47 -1.02
C VAL A 275 7.78 7.31 -1.88
N ALA A 276 8.95 7.04 -1.28
CA ALA A 276 10.20 6.84 -2.03
C ALA A 276 10.12 5.62 -2.95
N ILE A 277 9.60 4.49 -2.46
CA ILE A 277 9.39 3.28 -3.26
C ILE A 277 8.40 3.54 -4.39
N MET A 278 7.32 4.27 -4.12
CA MET A 278 6.32 4.65 -5.09
C MET A 278 6.90 5.47 -6.24
N VAL A 279 7.64 6.53 -5.90
CA VAL A 279 8.26 7.41 -6.89
C VAL A 279 9.31 6.64 -7.70
N GLY A 280 10.13 5.82 -7.04
CA GLY A 280 11.14 4.99 -7.69
C GLY A 280 10.51 3.98 -8.67
N ASN A 281 9.52 3.21 -8.23
CA ASN A 281 8.82 2.24 -9.08
C ASN A 281 8.04 2.93 -10.22
N GLY A 282 7.39 4.06 -9.94
CA GLY A 282 6.66 4.81 -10.94
C GLY A 282 7.56 5.41 -12.02
N LEU A 283 8.74 5.90 -11.64
CA LEU A 283 9.73 6.43 -12.57
C LEU A 283 10.39 5.30 -13.38
N GLY A 284 10.69 4.17 -12.72
CA GLY A 284 11.20 2.97 -13.37
C GLY A 284 10.23 2.44 -14.43
N ALA A 285 8.96 2.26 -14.06
CA ALA A 285 7.92 1.77 -14.98
C ALA A 285 7.72 2.71 -16.19
N LYS A 286 7.79 4.03 -16.01
CA LYS A 286 7.76 5.00 -17.12
C LYS A 286 8.92 4.83 -18.11
N ASN A 287 10.06 4.31 -17.64
CA ASN A 287 11.25 4.09 -18.46
C ASN A 287 11.43 2.62 -18.86
N GLY A 288 10.36 1.80 -18.77
CA GLY A 288 10.40 0.38 -19.14
C GLY A 288 11.18 -0.51 -18.16
N ILE A 289 11.53 -0.01 -16.98
CA ILE A 289 12.26 -0.75 -15.94
C ILE A 289 11.28 -1.24 -14.88
N LEU A 290 11.11 -2.55 -14.76
CA LEU A 290 10.33 -3.17 -13.70
C LEU A 290 11.26 -3.72 -12.62
N PHE A 291 11.10 -3.25 -11.39
CA PHE A 291 11.86 -3.74 -10.26
C PHE A 291 11.23 -5.03 -9.71
N LYS A 292 12.01 -6.10 -9.62
CA LYS A 292 11.58 -7.38 -9.05
C LYS A 292 11.39 -7.31 -7.54
N THR A 293 12.14 -6.42 -6.89
CA THR A 293 12.06 -6.18 -5.44
C THR A 293 12.27 -4.70 -5.17
N ALA A 294 11.76 -4.21 -4.04
CA ALA A 294 11.96 -2.82 -3.60
C ALA A 294 13.29 -2.62 -2.84
N ALA A 295 14.27 -3.51 -3.05
CA ALA A 295 15.61 -3.45 -2.48
C ALA A 295 16.59 -2.90 -3.50
#